data_a7db115abe18ed229838d8b76f0f64ef
#
_entry.id   a7db115abe18ed229838d8b76f0f64ef
#
_cell.length_a   1.000
_cell.length_b   1.000
_cell.length_c   1.000
_cell.angle_alpha   90.00
_cell.angle_beta   90.00
_cell.angle_gamma   90.00
#
_symmetry.space_group_name_H-M   'P 1'
#
loop_
_entity.id
_entity.type
_entity.pdbx_description
1 polymer ?
#
loop_
_entity_poly.entity_id
_entity_poly.type
_entity_poly.pdbx_seq_one_letter_code
_entity_poly.pdbx_strand_id
1 'polypeptide(L)'
;VVAVAVREYEAWFLAAIESLRGHGGVSGDAVFDGEPERPRDAKGVLATRMTESYRETLHQARFSAVMDLAQARGRSPSFAAFEADLLAALARAGAI
;
A
#
# COMPACT_ATOMS: atom_id res chain seq x y z
N VAL A 1 10.99 -13.08 -10.90
CA VAL A 1 11.28 -11.85 -10.23
C VAL A 1 10.43 -11.68 -9.01
N VAL A 2 11.05 -11.40 -7.99
CA VAL A 2 10.32 -11.23 -6.81
C VAL A 2 10.73 -9.97 -6.14
N ALA A 3 9.94 -9.02 -6.24
CA ALA A 3 10.21 -7.80 -5.55
C ALA A 3 9.57 -7.86 -4.21
N VAL A 4 10.01 -8.71 -3.38
CA VAL A 4 9.35 -8.91 -2.16
C VAL A 4 9.81 -8.05 -1.10
N ALA A 5 10.16 -7.06 -1.22
CA ALA A 5 10.78 -6.32 -0.23
C ALA A 5 9.94 -5.98 0.94
N VAL A 6 8.68 -6.01 0.85
CA VAL A 6 7.90 -5.57 1.97
C VAL A 6 7.51 -6.69 2.85
N ARG A 7 7.49 -6.44 4.12
CA ARG A 7 7.00 -7.40 5.06
C ARG A 7 5.50 -7.53 4.97
N GLU A 8 4.82 -6.45 4.67
CA GLU A 8 3.37 -6.42 4.63
C GLU A 8 2.90 -5.48 3.55
N TYR A 9 1.86 -5.86 2.84
CA TYR A 9 1.23 -4.96 1.90
C TYR A 9 0.71 -3.71 2.59
N GLU A 10 0.45 -3.78 3.88
CA GLU A 10 -0.07 -2.66 4.64
C GLU A 10 0.90 -1.48 4.65
N ALA A 11 2.18 -1.72 4.49
CA ALA A 11 3.12 -0.62 4.34
C ALA A 11 2.81 0.22 3.11
N TRP A 12 2.38 -0.42 2.03
CA TRP A 12 2.02 0.28 0.81
C TRP A 12 0.72 1.07 1.01
N PHE A 13 -0.21 0.51 1.78
CA PHE A 13 -1.44 1.24 2.10
C PHE A 13 -1.14 2.46 2.95
N LEU A 14 -0.21 2.37 3.89
CA LEU A 14 0.19 3.54 4.66
C LEU A 14 0.80 4.61 3.77
N ALA A 15 1.57 4.19 2.76
CA ALA A 15 2.17 5.15 1.84
C ALA A 15 1.12 5.92 1.07
N ALA A 16 -0.01 5.30 0.77
CA ALA A 16 -1.08 5.93 0.03
C ALA A 16 -2.31 6.19 0.90
N ILE A 17 -2.13 6.32 2.21
CA ILE A 17 -3.25 6.34 3.16
C ILE A 17 -4.23 7.47 2.89
N GLU A 18 -3.75 8.61 2.42
CA GLU A 18 -4.65 9.73 2.17
C GLU A 18 -5.63 9.42 1.05
N SER A 19 -5.21 8.63 0.06
CA SER A 19 -6.10 8.25 -1.02
C SER A 19 -7.12 7.21 -0.58
N LEU A 20 -6.91 6.58 0.59
CA LEU A 20 -7.83 5.58 1.10
C LEU A 20 -8.87 6.15 2.05
N ARG A 21 -8.80 7.44 2.36
CA ARG A 21 -9.75 8.06 3.28
C ARG A 21 -11.17 7.83 2.82
N GLY A 22 -12.00 7.38 3.76
CA GLY A 22 -13.40 7.12 3.47
C GLY A 22 -13.69 5.79 2.79
N HIS A 23 -12.66 5.02 2.47
CA HIS A 23 -12.84 3.71 1.87
C HIS A 23 -12.60 2.62 2.92
N GLY A 24 -13.47 1.63 2.95
CA GLY A 24 -13.25 0.46 3.80
C GLY A 24 -12.99 0.77 5.26
N GLY A 25 -13.55 1.83 5.79
CA GLY A 25 -13.39 2.17 7.19
C GLY A 25 -12.18 3.04 7.50
N VAL A 26 -11.43 3.47 6.51
CA VAL A 26 -10.31 4.39 6.76
C VAL A 26 -10.87 5.75 7.15
N SER A 27 -10.34 6.31 8.24
CA SER A 27 -10.81 7.62 8.74
C SER A 27 -10.63 8.70 7.69
N GLY A 28 -11.54 9.66 7.69
CA GLY A 28 -11.49 10.75 6.73
C GLY A 28 -10.33 11.71 6.95
N ASP A 29 -9.64 11.59 8.08
CA ASP A 29 -8.46 12.42 8.36
C ASP A 29 -7.21 11.56 8.54
N ALA A 30 -7.22 10.33 8.07
CA ALA A 30 -6.08 9.43 8.24
C ALA A 30 -4.83 9.99 7.57
N VAL A 31 -3.73 9.95 8.30
CA VAL A 31 -2.42 10.36 7.78
C VAL A 31 -1.37 9.42 8.32
N PHE A 32 -0.24 9.35 7.66
CA PHE A 32 0.92 8.66 8.17
C PHE A 32 2.15 9.47 7.76
N ASP A 33 2.82 10.05 8.75
CA ASP A 33 3.91 10.98 8.49
C ASP A 33 5.29 10.35 8.39
N GLY A 34 5.47 9.13 8.85
CA GLY A 34 6.77 8.51 8.83
C GLY A 34 7.06 7.79 7.53
N GLU A 35 8.14 7.03 7.50
CA GLU A 35 8.43 6.15 6.39
C GLU A 35 7.53 4.94 6.50
N PRO A 36 6.73 4.64 5.48
CA PRO A 36 5.74 3.57 5.58
C PRO A 36 6.32 2.19 5.84
N GLU A 37 7.58 1.99 5.51
CA GLU A 37 8.22 0.69 5.67
C GLU A 37 8.96 0.55 6.98
N ARG A 38 9.02 1.59 7.79
CA ARG A 38 9.71 1.56 9.05
C ARG A 38 8.98 0.76 10.14
N PRO A 39 7.64 0.85 10.27
CA PRO A 39 6.97 0.11 11.32
C PRO A 39 7.14 -1.39 11.14
N ARG A 40 7.39 -2.06 12.24
CA ARG A 40 7.45 -3.53 12.21
C ARG A 40 6.08 -4.14 12.04
N ASP A 41 5.06 -3.42 12.48
CA ASP A 41 3.69 -3.89 12.42
C ASP A 41 2.87 -2.88 11.65
N ALA A 42 3.07 -2.84 10.35
CA ALA A 42 2.33 -1.91 9.50
C ALA A 42 0.84 -2.20 9.54
N LYS A 43 0.45 -3.47 9.68
CA LYS A 43 -0.95 -3.85 9.79
C LYS A 43 -1.58 -3.22 11.02
N GLY A 44 -0.89 -3.28 12.16
CA GLY A 44 -1.40 -2.67 13.38
C GLY A 44 -1.50 -1.16 13.27
N VAL A 45 -0.49 -0.53 12.65
CA VAL A 45 -0.54 0.91 12.45
C VAL A 45 -1.72 1.28 11.54
N LEU A 46 -1.91 0.55 10.46
CA LEU A 46 -3.03 0.80 9.56
C LEU A 46 -4.36 0.67 10.31
N ALA A 47 -4.48 -0.36 11.13
CA ALA A 47 -5.71 -0.58 11.88
C ALA A 47 -6.05 0.60 12.78
N THR A 48 -5.06 1.32 13.30
CA THR A 48 -5.32 2.50 14.13
C THR A 48 -5.88 3.66 13.32
N ARG A 49 -5.79 3.62 11.99
CA ARG A 49 -6.33 4.65 11.11
C ARG A 49 -7.71 4.29 10.59
N MET A 50 -8.28 3.20 11.07
CA MET A 50 -9.57 2.71 10.59
C MET A 50 -10.62 2.78 11.68
N THR A 51 -11.86 2.95 11.27
CA THR A 51 -12.99 2.96 12.19
C THR A 51 -13.59 1.59 12.36
N GLU A 52 -13.12 0.61 11.59
CA GLU A 52 -13.56 -0.77 11.71
C GLU A 52 -12.34 -1.68 11.75
N SER A 53 -12.53 -2.94 12.12
CA SER A 53 -11.42 -3.88 12.22
C SER A 53 -10.84 -4.16 10.85
N TYR A 54 -9.52 -4.10 10.75
CA TYR A 54 -8.84 -4.42 9.50
C TYR A 54 -8.82 -5.94 9.31
N ARG A 55 -9.24 -6.39 8.14
CA ARG A 55 -9.22 -7.80 7.78
C ARG A 55 -8.56 -7.95 6.43
N GLU A 56 -7.46 -8.68 6.39
CA GLU A 56 -6.66 -8.81 5.18
C GLU A 56 -7.46 -9.32 3.99
N THR A 57 -8.27 -10.34 4.20
CA THR A 57 -9.01 -10.95 3.11
C THR A 57 -10.03 -10.03 2.48
N LEU A 58 -10.49 -9.04 3.24
CA LEU A 58 -11.48 -8.10 2.75
C LEU A 58 -10.84 -6.81 2.27
N HIS A 59 -9.96 -6.26 3.10
CA HIS A 59 -9.49 -4.90 2.87
C HIS A 59 -8.34 -4.82 1.88
N GLN A 60 -7.50 -5.85 1.78
CA GLN A 60 -6.38 -5.78 0.84
C GLN A 60 -6.85 -5.58 -0.58
N ALA A 61 -7.83 -6.35 -1.02
CA ALA A 61 -8.33 -6.21 -2.38
C ALA A 61 -9.00 -4.84 -2.58
N ARG A 62 -9.77 -4.42 -1.59
CA ARG A 62 -10.49 -3.14 -1.68
C ARG A 62 -9.53 -1.97 -1.74
N PHE A 63 -8.54 -1.94 -0.85
CA PHE A 63 -7.59 -0.83 -0.83
C PHE A 63 -6.72 -0.83 -2.08
N SER A 64 -6.31 -2.00 -2.56
CA SER A 64 -5.51 -2.08 -3.77
C SER A 64 -6.24 -1.53 -4.98
N ALA A 65 -7.57 -1.65 -5.00
CA ALA A 65 -8.35 -1.18 -6.13
C ALA A 65 -8.48 0.34 -6.16
N VAL A 66 -8.37 1.02 -5.02
CA VAL A 66 -8.63 2.45 -4.96
C VAL A 66 -7.42 3.29 -4.61
N MET A 67 -6.32 2.69 -4.13
CA MET A 67 -5.18 3.49 -3.69
C MET A 67 -4.51 4.23 -4.84
N ASP A 68 -4.01 5.41 -4.54
CA ASP A 68 -3.28 6.22 -5.51
C ASP A 68 -1.87 5.67 -5.65
N LEU A 69 -1.57 5.11 -6.81
CA LEU A 69 -0.28 4.47 -7.05
C LEU A 69 0.85 5.48 -7.07
N ALA A 70 0.59 6.69 -7.52
CA ALA A 70 1.62 7.73 -7.51
C ALA A 70 1.99 8.12 -6.08
N GLN A 71 1.01 8.18 -5.19
CA GLN A 71 1.27 8.48 -3.79
C GLN A 71 2.07 7.35 -3.14
N ALA A 72 1.71 6.10 -3.41
CA ALA A 72 2.45 4.97 -2.89
C ALA A 72 3.88 4.96 -3.42
N ARG A 73 4.06 5.22 -4.71
CA ARG A 73 5.37 5.25 -5.34
C ARG A 73 6.25 6.33 -4.72
N GLY A 74 5.68 7.48 -4.43
CA GLY A 74 6.45 8.60 -3.90
C GLY A 74 6.88 8.41 -2.47
N ARG A 75 6.21 7.55 -1.71
CA ARG A 75 6.49 7.39 -0.30
C ARG A 75 7.10 6.04 0.06
N SER A 76 6.97 5.05 -0.79
CA SER A 76 7.45 3.70 -0.49
C SER A 76 8.48 3.26 -1.51
N PRO A 77 9.75 3.20 -1.13
CA PRO A 77 10.77 2.70 -2.04
C PRO A 77 10.53 1.25 -2.46
N SER A 78 9.98 0.42 -1.58
CA SER A 78 9.71 -0.96 -1.95
C SER A 78 8.58 -1.06 -2.96
N PHE A 79 7.58 -0.20 -2.87
CA PHE A 79 6.51 -0.19 -3.86
C PHE A 79 7.05 0.28 -5.20
N ALA A 80 7.88 1.32 -5.22
CA ALA A 80 8.47 1.81 -6.45
C ALA A 80 9.32 0.73 -7.11
N ALA A 81 10.09 -0.03 -6.34
CA ALA A 81 10.90 -1.11 -6.86
C ALA A 81 10.02 -2.24 -7.41
N PHE A 82 8.98 -2.60 -6.69
CA PHE A 82 8.05 -3.63 -7.13
C PHE A 82 7.39 -3.22 -8.45
N GLU A 83 6.93 -1.99 -8.53
CA GLU A 83 6.27 -1.50 -9.73
C GLU A 83 7.22 -1.52 -10.93
N ALA A 84 8.46 -1.09 -10.73
CA ALA A 84 9.45 -1.08 -11.81
C ALA A 84 9.74 -2.50 -12.28
N ASP A 85 9.88 -3.45 -11.34
CA ASP A 85 10.13 -4.84 -11.70
C ASP A 85 8.95 -5.43 -12.45
N LEU A 86 7.75 -5.10 -12.04
CA LEU A 86 6.54 -5.59 -12.70
C LEU A 86 6.46 -5.05 -14.13
N LEU A 87 6.69 -3.77 -14.31
CA LEU A 87 6.65 -3.17 -15.64
C LEU A 87 7.70 -3.77 -16.55
N ALA A 88 8.90 -4.02 -16.01
CA ALA A 88 9.96 -4.63 -16.80
C ALA A 88 9.58 -6.05 -17.21
N ALA A 89 8.96 -6.80 -16.30
CA ALA A 89 8.54 -8.15 -16.61
C ALA A 89 7.44 -8.16 -17.68
N LEU A 90 6.50 -7.24 -17.59
CA LEU A 90 5.44 -7.13 -18.59
C LEU A 90 5.97 -6.74 -19.95
N ALA A 91 6.95 -5.85 -19.97
CA ALA A 91 7.58 -5.46 -21.24
C ALA A 91 8.29 -6.65 -21.90
N ARG A 92 9.00 -7.45 -21.09
CA ARG A 92 9.68 -8.63 -21.61
C ARG A 92 8.70 -9.65 -22.15
N ALA A 93 7.52 -9.72 -21.56
CA ALA A 93 6.49 -10.64 -22.02
C ALA A 93 5.69 -10.10 -23.21
N GLY A 94 5.98 -8.89 -23.65
CA GLY A 94 5.26 -8.30 -24.76
C GLY A 94 3.89 -7.77 -24.39
N ALA A 95 3.65 -7.54 -23.11
CA ALA A 95 2.32 -7.08 -22.65
C ALA A 95 2.17 -5.57 -22.74
N ILE A 96 3.27 -4.87 -22.84
CA ILE A 96 3.23 -3.40 -22.96
C ILE A 96 4.30 -2.94 -23.94
#